data_2d685f211ed7a273e424d39286756aa3
#
_entry.id   2d685f211ed7a273e424d39286756aa3
#
_cell.length_a   1.000
_cell.length_b   1.000
_cell.length_c   1.000
_cell.angle_alpha   90.00
_cell.angle_beta   90.00
_cell.angle_gamma   90.00
#
_symmetry.space_group_name_H-M   'P 1'
#
loop_
_entity.id
_entity.type
_entity.pdbx_description
1 polymer ?
#
loop_
_entity_poly.entity_id
_entity_poly.type
_entity_poly.pdbx_seq_one_letter_code
_entity_poly.pdbx_strand_id
1 'polypeptide(L)'
;MSDTVLVLDCMNIFIRCYAANPKMSSHGHHIGGTVGFLKTLRGVCNKFSPTKIVAVWEGGGSSRRRSIHPGYKKGKKPKRMNRFYEDDIPDTEKNKNLQIASLISLLKKLPVCQVYVGDCECDDVIGYLCKYTLRNENKVIVSSDQDYYQLLNEKTKIYRLGKKEVVEAEDVIDLTGVSCENYCLAKCLVGDSSDSISGIKGAGFKSVAKRFPVLTTDKEADLMQIFEAASANIDKKIKLYREIVDNFDVVKRNWRLIYLDTSNLSADQMDQINHIIDTFEPTRNKITLMRELIKLGIQNLDVEGLLLSMIYVK
;
A
#
# COMPACT_ATOMS: atom_id res chain seq x y z
N MET A 1 -6.49 4.35 26.00
CA MET A 1 -5.76 3.92 24.80
C MET A 1 -6.18 4.86 23.69
N SER A 2 -5.29 5.40 22.91
CA SER A 2 -5.66 6.24 21.75
C SER A 2 -6.35 5.35 20.71
N ASP A 3 -7.48 5.82 20.17
CA ASP A 3 -8.19 5.11 19.11
C ASP A 3 -7.25 4.94 17.90
N THR A 4 -7.01 3.70 17.50
CA THR A 4 -6.11 3.36 16.39
C THR A 4 -6.88 2.69 15.27
N VAL A 5 -6.75 3.19 14.05
CA VAL A 5 -7.29 2.60 12.84
C VAL A 5 -6.21 1.79 12.13
N LEU A 6 -6.48 0.51 11.84
CA LEU A 6 -5.66 -0.26 10.91
C LEU A 6 -6.16 -0.05 9.49
N VAL A 7 -5.27 0.38 8.60
CA VAL A 7 -5.53 0.49 7.15
C VAL A 7 -4.70 -0.58 6.46
N LEU A 8 -5.37 -1.59 5.91
CA LEU A 8 -4.72 -2.77 5.34
C LEU A 8 -4.64 -2.65 3.82
N ASP A 9 -3.42 -2.66 3.29
CA ASP A 9 -3.17 -2.90 1.87
C ASP A 9 -3.35 -4.39 1.58
N CYS A 10 -4.57 -4.76 1.17
CA CYS A 10 -4.97 -6.17 1.09
C CYS A 10 -4.18 -6.97 0.09
N MET A 11 -3.86 -6.39 -1.08
CA MET A 11 -3.12 -7.13 -2.09
C MET A 11 -1.65 -7.31 -1.72
N ASN A 12 -1.00 -6.31 -1.12
CA ASN A 12 0.37 -6.42 -0.61
C ASN A 12 0.48 -7.53 0.46
N ILE A 13 -0.44 -7.53 1.43
CA ILE A 13 -0.49 -8.55 2.49
C ILE A 13 -0.79 -9.93 1.89
N PHE A 14 -1.82 -10.03 1.02
CA PHE A 14 -2.25 -11.30 0.44
C PHE A 14 -1.17 -11.95 -0.42
N ILE A 15 -0.57 -11.22 -1.36
CA ILE A 15 0.47 -11.74 -2.25
C ILE A 15 1.68 -12.23 -1.47
N ARG A 16 2.07 -11.47 -0.42
CA ARG A 16 3.14 -11.89 0.48
C ARG A 16 2.81 -13.23 1.17
N CYS A 17 1.60 -13.35 1.70
CA CYS A 17 1.14 -14.59 2.36
C CYS A 17 1.03 -15.75 1.37
N TYR A 18 0.48 -15.49 0.19
CA TYR A 18 0.33 -16.46 -0.89
C TYR A 18 1.67 -17.04 -1.33
N ALA A 19 2.67 -16.17 -1.54
CA ALA A 19 4.00 -16.58 -1.99
C ALA A 19 4.84 -17.28 -0.90
N ALA A 20 4.56 -16.99 0.39
CA ALA A 20 5.41 -17.43 1.50
C ALA A 20 4.84 -18.59 2.32
N ASN A 21 3.59 -18.97 2.13
CA ASN A 21 2.92 -19.98 2.96
C ASN A 21 2.45 -21.18 2.11
N PRO A 22 3.08 -22.36 2.25
CA PRO A 22 2.76 -23.56 1.45
C PRO A 22 1.52 -24.33 1.97
N LYS A 23 0.64 -23.71 2.76
CA LYS A 23 -0.46 -24.38 3.41
C LYS A 23 -1.48 -24.93 2.43
N MET A 24 -1.81 -26.23 2.57
CA MET A 24 -2.88 -26.90 1.82
C MET A 24 -4.13 -27.06 2.68
N SER A 25 -5.30 -27.04 2.04
CA SER A 25 -6.58 -27.41 2.66
C SER A 25 -6.73 -28.92 2.83
N SER A 26 -7.73 -29.37 3.60
CA SER A 26 -8.09 -30.79 3.66
C SER A 26 -8.60 -31.33 2.32
N HIS A 27 -8.92 -30.45 1.37
CA HIS A 27 -9.35 -30.82 0.02
C HIS A 27 -8.20 -30.82 -1.00
N GLY A 28 -6.95 -30.66 -0.56
CA GLY A 28 -5.77 -30.65 -1.42
C GLY A 28 -5.53 -29.37 -2.22
N HIS A 29 -6.22 -28.26 -1.89
CA HIS A 29 -6.02 -26.99 -2.56
C HIS A 29 -5.07 -26.08 -1.77
N HIS A 30 -4.22 -25.34 -2.47
CA HIS A 30 -3.40 -24.30 -1.84
C HIS A 30 -4.29 -23.20 -1.24
N ILE A 31 -4.06 -22.88 0.05
CA ILE A 31 -4.83 -21.91 0.83
C ILE A 31 -3.92 -20.95 1.63
N GLY A 32 -2.64 -20.96 1.31
CA GLY A 32 -1.63 -20.22 2.07
C GLY A 32 -1.88 -18.72 2.14
N GLY A 33 -2.41 -18.13 1.07
CA GLY A 33 -2.76 -16.71 1.03
C GLY A 33 -3.86 -16.35 2.03
N THR A 34 -4.98 -17.09 2.00
CA THR A 34 -6.12 -16.87 2.90
C THR A 34 -5.74 -17.07 4.36
N VAL A 35 -5.13 -18.21 4.68
CA VAL A 35 -4.75 -18.54 6.07
C VAL A 35 -3.66 -17.60 6.58
N GLY A 36 -2.68 -17.27 5.73
CA GLY A 36 -1.61 -16.34 6.06
C GLY A 36 -2.15 -14.94 6.34
N PHE A 37 -3.09 -14.47 5.52
CA PHE A 37 -3.73 -13.18 5.73
C PHE A 37 -4.47 -13.11 7.08
N LEU A 38 -5.32 -14.10 7.39
CA LEU A 38 -6.07 -14.13 8.65
C LEU A 38 -5.15 -14.21 9.88
N LYS A 39 -4.06 -14.96 9.80
CA LYS A 39 -3.03 -14.97 10.86
C LYS A 39 -2.30 -13.65 10.99
N THR A 40 -2.00 -12.99 9.88
CA THR A 40 -1.38 -11.66 9.86
C THR A 40 -2.33 -10.64 10.48
N LEU A 41 -3.61 -10.65 10.08
CA LEU A 41 -4.65 -9.79 10.63
C LEU A 41 -4.75 -9.93 12.16
N ARG A 42 -4.82 -11.17 12.67
CA ARG A 42 -4.77 -11.42 14.12
C ARG A 42 -3.52 -10.83 14.76
N GLY A 43 -2.36 -11.04 14.15
CA GLY A 43 -1.08 -10.55 14.67
C GLY A 43 -1.02 -9.02 14.78
N VAL A 44 -1.49 -8.30 13.76
CA VAL A 44 -1.51 -6.83 13.79
C VAL A 44 -2.58 -6.30 14.73
N CYS A 45 -3.74 -6.97 14.84
CA CYS A 45 -4.76 -6.61 15.83
C CYS A 45 -4.25 -6.78 17.27
N ASN A 46 -3.55 -7.87 17.58
CA ASN A 46 -2.93 -8.06 18.89
C ASN A 46 -1.85 -7.01 19.20
N LYS A 47 -1.12 -6.57 18.17
CA LYS A 47 -0.04 -5.58 18.35
C LYS A 47 -0.58 -4.18 18.58
N PHE A 48 -1.62 -3.78 17.86
CA PHE A 48 -2.10 -2.40 17.83
C PHE A 48 -3.43 -2.16 18.54
N SER A 49 -4.15 -3.22 18.92
CA SER A 49 -5.47 -3.15 19.59
C SER A 49 -6.41 -2.15 18.91
N PRO A 50 -6.70 -2.30 17.61
CA PRO A 50 -7.40 -1.29 16.83
C PRO A 50 -8.85 -1.12 17.26
N THR A 51 -9.38 0.09 17.12
CA THR A 51 -10.80 0.40 17.26
C THR A 51 -11.56 0.38 15.93
N LYS A 52 -10.84 0.43 14.81
CA LYS A 52 -11.38 0.32 13.45
C LYS A 52 -10.39 -0.41 12.54
N ILE A 53 -10.90 -1.22 11.62
CA ILE A 53 -10.09 -1.93 10.60
C ILE A 53 -10.68 -1.64 9.24
N VAL A 54 -9.88 -1.06 8.35
CA VAL A 54 -10.23 -0.76 6.96
C VAL A 54 -9.34 -1.59 6.03
N ALA A 55 -9.94 -2.51 5.29
CA ALA A 55 -9.27 -3.38 4.34
C ALA A 55 -9.50 -2.84 2.91
N VAL A 56 -8.45 -2.32 2.29
CA VAL A 56 -8.51 -1.70 0.97
C VAL A 56 -8.06 -2.71 -0.10
N TRP A 57 -8.90 -2.92 -1.10
CA TRP A 57 -8.65 -3.82 -2.22
C TRP A 57 -8.27 -3.06 -3.48
N GLU A 58 -7.47 -3.69 -4.33
CA GLU A 58 -7.06 -3.16 -5.63
C GLU A 58 -8.26 -3.06 -6.58
N GLY A 59 -8.49 -1.87 -7.16
CA GLY A 59 -9.63 -1.56 -8.02
C GLY A 59 -9.44 -1.89 -9.52
N GLY A 60 -8.42 -2.69 -9.85
CA GLY A 60 -8.13 -3.08 -11.24
C GLY A 60 -7.15 -2.16 -11.97
N GLY A 61 -6.50 -1.27 -11.22
CA GLY A 61 -5.56 -0.27 -11.72
C GLY A 61 -6.23 1.02 -12.17
N SER A 62 -5.45 2.00 -12.61
CA SER A 62 -5.90 3.34 -12.98
C SER A 62 -5.83 3.57 -14.48
N SER A 63 -6.97 3.76 -15.14
CA SER A 63 -7.05 4.18 -16.55
C SER A 63 -6.42 5.55 -16.74
N ARG A 64 -6.57 6.44 -15.76
CA ARG A 64 -5.95 7.76 -15.73
C ARG A 64 -4.41 7.68 -15.77
N ARG A 65 -3.78 6.87 -14.91
CA ARG A 65 -2.32 6.71 -14.94
C ARG A 65 -1.84 6.12 -16.26
N ARG A 66 -2.58 5.15 -16.81
CA ARG A 66 -2.27 4.57 -18.13
C ARG A 66 -2.42 5.58 -19.27
N SER A 67 -3.33 6.55 -19.19
CA SER A 67 -3.45 7.64 -20.18
C SER A 67 -2.28 8.61 -20.09
N ILE A 68 -1.75 8.90 -18.90
CA ILE A 68 -0.57 9.75 -18.70
C ILE A 68 0.70 9.04 -19.17
N HIS A 69 0.82 7.75 -18.86
CA HIS A 69 1.99 6.95 -19.21
C HIS A 69 1.58 5.54 -19.66
N PRO A 70 1.46 5.30 -20.99
CA PRO A 70 1.04 3.99 -21.51
C PRO A 70 1.91 2.80 -21.10
N GLY A 71 3.16 3.06 -20.67
CA GLY A 71 4.08 2.08 -20.11
C GLY A 71 3.89 1.75 -18.62
N TYR A 72 2.98 2.46 -17.93
CA TYR A 72 2.76 2.30 -16.50
C TYR A 72 2.42 0.86 -16.12
N LYS A 73 3.14 0.30 -15.15
CA LYS A 73 2.98 -1.09 -14.65
C LYS A 73 3.05 -2.18 -15.74
N LYS A 74 3.67 -1.93 -16.88
CA LYS A 74 3.87 -2.95 -17.94
C LYS A 74 5.04 -3.91 -17.68
N GLY A 75 5.50 -4.04 -16.45
CA GLY A 75 6.58 -4.96 -16.07
C GLY A 75 6.20 -6.44 -16.19
N LYS A 76 7.21 -7.30 -16.39
CA LYS A 76 7.03 -8.75 -16.35
C LYS A 76 6.66 -9.18 -14.92
N LYS A 77 5.45 -9.68 -14.71
CA LYS A 77 5.07 -10.33 -13.46
C LYS A 77 5.91 -11.59 -13.25
N PRO A 78 6.30 -11.93 -12.00
CA PRO A 78 6.97 -13.16 -11.72
C PRO A 78 6.13 -14.34 -12.21
N LYS A 79 6.75 -15.28 -12.92
CA LYS A 79 6.07 -16.45 -13.47
C LYS A 79 5.58 -17.40 -12.38
N ARG A 80 6.28 -17.45 -11.24
CA ARG A 80 5.99 -18.35 -10.12
C ARG A 80 5.62 -17.56 -8.88
N MET A 81 4.42 -17.77 -8.39
CA MET A 81 3.89 -17.06 -7.23
C MET A 81 4.27 -17.74 -5.91
N ASN A 82 4.33 -19.07 -5.88
CA ASN A 82 4.71 -19.83 -4.69
C ASN A 82 6.07 -20.51 -4.89
N ARG A 83 7.02 -20.21 -4.01
CA ARG A 83 8.41 -20.70 -4.11
C ARG A 83 8.66 -22.02 -3.38
N PHE A 84 7.64 -22.65 -2.79
CA PHE A 84 7.74 -23.89 -2.03
C PHE A 84 7.42 -25.14 -2.86
N TYR A 85 6.95 -24.97 -4.08
CA TYR A 85 6.64 -26.05 -5.01
C TYR A 85 7.70 -26.07 -6.12
N GLU A 86 8.14 -27.26 -6.53
CA GLU A 86 9.11 -27.43 -7.61
C GLU A 86 8.53 -26.91 -8.93
N ASP A 87 7.27 -27.27 -9.20
CA ASP A 87 6.49 -26.76 -10.31
C ASP A 87 5.47 -25.73 -9.85
N ASP A 88 5.01 -24.86 -10.75
CA ASP A 88 3.89 -24.00 -10.48
C ASP A 88 2.63 -24.85 -10.21
N ILE A 89 1.85 -24.41 -9.24
CA ILE A 89 0.55 -25.04 -8.97
C ILE A 89 -0.29 -24.88 -10.24
N PRO A 90 -0.90 -25.95 -10.74
CA PRO A 90 -1.82 -25.87 -11.87
C PRO A 90 -2.85 -24.76 -11.60
N ASP A 91 -3.15 -23.96 -12.61
CA ASP A 91 -4.10 -22.85 -12.48
C ASP A 91 -3.78 -21.85 -11.37
N THR A 92 -2.50 -21.48 -11.20
CA THR A 92 -2.03 -20.55 -10.16
C THR A 92 -2.87 -19.26 -10.11
N GLU A 93 -3.19 -18.66 -11.24
CA GLU A 93 -4.02 -17.47 -11.32
C GLU A 93 -5.46 -17.74 -10.83
N LYS A 94 -6.05 -18.85 -11.23
CA LYS A 94 -7.38 -19.27 -10.79
C LYS A 94 -7.41 -19.55 -9.29
N ASN A 95 -6.42 -20.28 -8.76
CA ASN A 95 -6.31 -20.55 -7.33
C ASN A 95 -6.13 -19.25 -6.52
N LYS A 96 -5.28 -18.34 -6.98
CA LYS A 96 -5.09 -17.03 -6.37
C LYS A 96 -6.42 -16.26 -6.28
N ASN A 97 -7.16 -16.17 -7.37
CA ASN A 97 -8.43 -15.45 -7.44
C ASN A 97 -9.51 -16.09 -6.56
N LEU A 98 -9.57 -17.41 -6.49
CA LEU A 98 -10.47 -18.14 -5.58
C LEU A 98 -10.12 -17.84 -4.11
N GLN A 99 -8.85 -17.79 -3.76
CA GLN A 99 -8.44 -17.45 -2.39
C GLN A 99 -8.79 -16.00 -2.04
N ILE A 100 -8.62 -15.03 -2.96
CA ILE A 100 -9.04 -13.63 -2.76
C ILE A 100 -10.55 -13.56 -2.53
N ALA A 101 -11.35 -14.19 -3.40
CA ALA A 101 -12.81 -14.21 -3.27
C ALA A 101 -13.25 -14.82 -1.92
N SER A 102 -12.63 -15.95 -1.54
CA SER A 102 -12.88 -16.60 -0.25
C SER A 102 -12.50 -15.70 0.92
N LEU A 103 -11.36 -15.00 0.84
CA LEU A 103 -10.91 -14.08 1.88
C LEU A 103 -11.87 -12.90 2.05
N ILE A 104 -12.34 -12.31 0.94
CA ILE A 104 -13.37 -11.25 0.96
C ILE A 104 -14.63 -11.74 1.67
N SER A 105 -15.09 -12.97 1.36
CA SER A 105 -16.26 -13.58 2.02
C SER A 105 -16.05 -13.79 3.53
N LEU A 106 -14.88 -14.28 3.93
CA LEU A 106 -14.52 -14.49 5.34
C LEU A 106 -14.45 -13.17 6.11
N LEU A 107 -13.84 -12.13 5.52
CA LEU A 107 -13.73 -10.81 6.16
C LEU A 107 -15.09 -10.15 6.39
N LYS A 108 -16.11 -10.42 5.56
CA LYS A 108 -17.51 -9.99 5.79
C LYS A 108 -18.13 -10.57 7.07
N LYS A 109 -17.52 -11.58 7.70
CA LYS A 109 -17.99 -12.18 8.96
C LYS A 109 -17.22 -11.64 10.18
N LEU A 110 -16.28 -10.73 9.92
CA LEU A 110 -15.42 -10.07 10.90
C LEU A 110 -15.72 -8.56 10.92
N PRO A 111 -15.37 -7.85 11.99
CA PRO A 111 -15.56 -6.40 12.08
C PRO A 111 -14.49 -5.66 11.24
N VAL A 112 -14.49 -5.90 9.94
CA VAL A 112 -13.53 -5.35 8.99
C VAL A 112 -14.28 -4.63 7.87
N CYS A 113 -14.15 -3.31 7.82
CA CYS A 113 -14.66 -2.49 6.72
C CYS A 113 -13.86 -2.79 5.46
N GLN A 114 -14.49 -3.25 4.40
CA GLN A 114 -13.82 -3.55 3.14
C GLN A 114 -14.15 -2.47 2.11
N VAL A 115 -13.12 -1.81 1.60
CA VAL A 115 -13.21 -0.77 0.58
C VAL A 115 -12.68 -1.33 -0.74
N TYR A 116 -13.53 -1.31 -1.75
CA TYR A 116 -13.20 -1.60 -3.15
C TYR A 116 -13.80 -0.52 -4.04
N VAL A 117 -12.96 0.13 -4.81
CA VAL A 117 -13.39 1.17 -5.77
C VAL A 117 -12.77 0.85 -7.12
N GLY A 118 -13.59 0.77 -8.15
CA GLY A 118 -13.13 0.43 -9.51
C GLY A 118 -12.33 1.56 -10.16
N ASP A 119 -11.44 1.18 -11.09
CA ASP A 119 -10.61 2.09 -11.90
C ASP A 119 -9.73 3.06 -11.09
N CYS A 120 -9.33 2.66 -9.90
CA CYS A 120 -8.28 3.32 -9.13
C CYS A 120 -7.37 2.29 -8.47
N GLU A 121 -6.26 2.73 -7.95
CA GLU A 121 -5.33 1.85 -7.25
C GLU A 121 -5.60 1.88 -5.74
N CYS A 122 -5.21 0.80 -5.06
CA CYS A 122 -5.28 0.71 -3.60
C CYS A 122 -4.60 1.91 -2.93
N ASP A 123 -3.47 2.36 -3.50
CA ASP A 123 -2.65 3.46 -2.98
C ASP A 123 -3.42 4.78 -2.97
N ASP A 124 -4.22 5.05 -4.03
CA ASP A 124 -5.03 6.28 -4.12
C ASP A 124 -6.11 6.30 -3.05
N VAL A 125 -6.77 5.15 -2.84
CA VAL A 125 -7.79 5.00 -1.79
C VAL A 125 -7.17 5.18 -0.40
N ILE A 126 -6.03 4.53 -0.13
CA ILE A 126 -5.32 4.67 1.15
C ILE A 126 -4.84 6.12 1.35
N GLY A 127 -4.32 6.76 0.30
CA GLY A 127 -3.94 8.17 0.34
C GLY A 127 -5.11 9.07 0.72
N TYR A 128 -6.26 8.88 0.07
CA TYR A 128 -7.49 9.62 0.36
C TYR A 128 -7.99 9.40 1.80
N LEU A 129 -8.04 8.14 2.24
CA LEU A 129 -8.43 7.81 3.61
C LEU A 129 -7.52 8.52 4.63
N CYS A 130 -6.20 8.48 4.43
CA CYS A 130 -5.24 9.06 5.36
C CYS A 130 -5.31 10.59 5.41
N LYS A 131 -5.44 11.25 4.27
CA LYS A 131 -5.42 12.71 4.16
C LYS A 131 -6.77 13.37 4.47
N TYR A 132 -7.89 12.67 4.22
CA TYR A 132 -9.23 13.27 4.29
C TYR A 132 -10.16 12.53 5.23
N THR A 133 -10.65 11.35 4.88
CA THR A 133 -11.72 10.66 5.64
C THR A 133 -11.30 10.36 7.09
N LEU A 134 -10.07 9.88 7.30
CA LEU A 134 -9.54 9.50 8.60
C LEU A 134 -8.46 10.47 9.13
N ARG A 135 -8.41 11.70 8.63
CA ARG A 135 -7.32 12.65 8.90
C ARG A 135 -7.06 12.89 10.40
N ASN A 136 -8.09 12.83 11.21
CA ASN A 136 -8.02 13.13 12.64
C ASN A 136 -7.71 11.90 13.50
N GLU A 137 -7.77 10.70 12.94
CA GLU A 137 -7.57 9.43 13.64
C GLU A 137 -6.09 8.99 13.60
N ASN A 138 -5.64 8.28 14.64
CA ASN A 138 -4.33 7.63 14.59
C ASN A 138 -4.42 6.41 13.69
N LYS A 139 -3.54 6.31 12.69
CA LYS A 139 -3.58 5.27 11.66
C LYS A 139 -2.28 4.49 11.60
N VAL A 140 -2.42 3.18 11.37
CA VAL A 140 -1.30 2.32 11.01
C VAL A 140 -1.63 1.66 9.66
N ILE A 141 -0.91 2.08 8.62
CA ILE A 141 -0.96 1.43 7.30
C ILE A 141 -0.16 0.13 7.40
N VAL A 142 -0.79 -0.99 7.07
CA VAL A 142 -0.12 -2.29 7.05
C VAL A 142 0.25 -2.62 5.61
N SER A 143 1.47 -2.30 5.23
CA SER A 143 2.02 -2.53 3.89
C SER A 143 3.55 -2.56 3.92
N SER A 144 4.16 -3.11 2.87
CA SER A 144 5.60 -3.03 2.62
C SER A 144 5.95 -1.99 1.54
N ASP A 145 4.94 -1.31 1.00
CA ASP A 145 5.12 -0.31 -0.04
C ASP A 145 5.69 0.99 0.52
N GLN A 146 6.74 1.49 -0.12
CA GLN A 146 7.41 2.72 0.29
C GLN A 146 6.68 3.97 -0.22
N ASP A 147 5.75 3.84 -1.16
CA ASP A 147 4.98 4.98 -1.67
C ASP A 147 4.15 5.65 -0.57
N TYR A 148 3.77 4.88 0.44
CA TYR A 148 3.08 5.41 1.62
C TYR A 148 3.97 6.26 2.54
N TYR A 149 5.29 6.33 2.35
CA TYR A 149 6.13 7.24 3.15
C TYR A 149 5.71 8.70 3.01
N GLN A 150 5.16 9.10 1.85
CA GLN A 150 4.60 10.43 1.64
C GLN A 150 3.31 10.73 2.45
N LEU A 151 2.75 9.73 3.14
CA LEU A 151 1.53 9.86 3.95
C LEU A 151 1.83 9.92 5.46
N LEU A 152 3.09 9.70 5.85
CA LEU A 152 3.47 9.63 7.25
C LEU A 152 3.43 11.02 7.89
N ASN A 153 2.97 11.05 9.14
CA ASN A 153 2.91 12.23 9.98
C ASN A 153 2.68 11.79 11.44
N GLU A 154 2.47 12.73 12.34
CA GLU A 154 2.20 12.45 13.77
C GLU A 154 1.09 11.42 14.01
N LYS A 155 0.10 11.32 13.11
CA LYS A 155 -1.08 10.44 13.22
C LYS A 155 -1.03 9.22 12.29
N THR A 156 -0.08 9.15 11.36
CA THR A 156 -0.02 8.09 10.35
C THR A 156 1.34 7.42 10.39
N LYS A 157 1.35 6.12 10.62
CA LYS A 157 2.53 5.26 10.67
C LYS A 157 2.37 4.10 9.70
N ILE A 158 3.49 3.47 9.29
CA ILE A 158 3.47 2.23 8.51
C ILE A 158 3.96 1.07 9.38
N TYR A 159 3.30 -0.07 9.28
CA TYR A 159 3.82 -1.33 9.79
C TYR A 159 4.29 -2.23 8.65
N ARG A 160 5.59 -2.47 8.57
CA ARG A 160 6.24 -3.29 7.56
C ARG A 160 6.30 -4.74 8.00
N LEU A 161 5.39 -5.57 7.48
CA LEU A 161 5.26 -6.99 7.86
C LEU A 161 6.57 -7.78 7.71
N GLY A 162 7.37 -7.48 6.68
CA GLY A 162 8.61 -8.21 6.39
C GLY A 162 9.65 -8.11 7.49
N LYS A 163 9.80 -6.93 8.02
CA LYS A 163 10.75 -6.60 9.07
C LYS A 163 10.13 -6.57 10.46
N LYS A 164 8.79 -6.64 10.55
CA LYS A 164 8.00 -6.51 11.78
C LYS A 164 8.29 -5.19 12.52
N GLU A 165 8.56 -4.13 11.77
CA GLU A 165 8.90 -2.80 12.29
C GLU A 165 7.78 -1.79 11.99
N VAL A 166 7.65 -0.80 12.86
CA VAL A 166 6.87 0.40 12.62
C VAL A 166 7.83 1.44 12.05
N VAL A 167 7.40 2.17 11.02
CA VAL A 167 8.12 3.31 10.45
C VAL A 167 7.27 4.55 10.70
N GLU A 168 7.87 5.55 11.33
CA GLU A 168 7.29 6.85 11.59
C GLU A 168 7.86 7.91 10.63
N ALA A 169 7.35 9.13 10.66
CA ALA A 169 7.78 10.18 9.75
C ALA A 169 9.28 10.48 9.88
N GLU A 170 9.77 10.50 11.11
CA GLU A 170 11.16 10.77 11.45
C GLU A 170 12.13 9.70 10.95
N ASP A 171 11.66 8.45 10.81
CA ASP A 171 12.50 7.34 10.33
C ASP A 171 12.77 7.44 8.81
N VAL A 172 11.94 8.17 8.06
CA VAL A 172 12.03 8.20 6.58
C VAL A 172 13.34 8.81 6.12
N ILE A 173 13.83 9.83 6.81
CA ILE A 173 15.10 10.47 6.44
C ILE A 173 16.29 9.52 6.63
N ASP A 174 16.30 8.70 7.66
CA ASP A 174 17.35 7.72 7.90
C ASP A 174 17.30 6.58 6.87
N LEU A 175 16.10 6.21 6.45
CA LEU A 175 15.87 5.13 5.47
C LEU A 175 16.20 5.55 4.04
N THR A 176 15.95 6.81 3.68
CA THR A 176 15.98 7.29 2.29
C THR A 176 16.94 8.43 2.03
N GLY A 177 17.27 9.21 3.06
CA GLY A 177 18.06 10.43 2.99
C GLY A 177 17.24 11.69 2.69
N VAL A 178 15.90 11.58 2.60
CA VAL A 178 14.96 12.70 2.40
C VAL A 178 13.85 12.66 3.43
N SER A 179 13.25 13.81 3.75
CA SER A 179 12.15 13.86 4.70
C SER A 179 10.88 13.23 4.12
N CYS A 180 9.92 12.86 4.97
CA CYS A 180 8.66 12.28 4.52
C CYS A 180 7.83 13.28 3.70
N GLU A 181 7.87 14.57 4.04
CA GLU A 181 7.20 15.66 3.32
C GLU A 181 7.69 15.77 1.87
N ASN A 182 8.98 15.49 1.65
CA ASN A 182 9.62 15.62 0.35
C ASN A 182 9.87 14.27 -0.35
N TYR A 183 9.41 13.16 0.26
CA TYR A 183 9.65 11.82 -0.28
C TYR A 183 9.10 11.65 -1.70
N CYS A 184 7.85 12.07 -1.93
CA CYS A 184 7.24 12.00 -3.27
C CYS A 184 8.03 12.80 -4.30
N LEU A 185 8.45 14.03 -3.96
CA LEU A 185 9.21 14.90 -4.85
C LEU A 185 10.56 14.29 -5.20
N ALA A 186 11.27 13.74 -4.22
CA ALA A 186 12.52 13.01 -4.47
C ALA A 186 12.28 11.77 -5.34
N LYS A 187 11.21 11.01 -5.10
CA LYS A 187 10.84 9.83 -5.89
C LYS A 187 10.50 10.20 -7.33
N CYS A 188 9.92 11.36 -7.60
CA CYS A 188 9.68 11.85 -8.96
C CYS A 188 10.97 12.05 -9.76
N LEU A 189 12.07 12.44 -9.10
CA LEU A 189 13.39 12.55 -9.71
C LEU A 189 14.04 11.17 -9.89
N VAL A 190 13.93 10.31 -8.89
CA VAL A 190 14.57 8.97 -8.88
C VAL A 190 13.85 8.00 -9.83
N GLY A 191 12.52 8.12 -9.95
CA GLY A 191 11.66 7.20 -10.66
C GLY A 191 11.27 5.98 -9.82
N ASP A 192 10.49 5.09 -10.43
CA ASP A 192 10.07 3.82 -9.87
C ASP A 192 10.12 2.70 -10.91
N SER A 193 11.13 1.84 -10.81
CA SER A 193 11.30 0.72 -11.75
C SER A 193 10.22 -0.35 -11.60
N SER A 194 9.61 -0.50 -10.41
CA SER A 194 8.55 -1.49 -10.19
C SER A 194 7.28 -1.13 -10.96
N ASP A 195 7.03 0.17 -11.12
CA ASP A 195 5.88 0.71 -11.84
C ASP A 195 6.22 1.16 -13.28
N SER A 196 7.43 0.85 -13.72
CA SER A 196 7.93 1.25 -15.04
C SER A 196 8.00 2.78 -15.22
N ILE A 197 8.23 3.52 -14.14
CA ILE A 197 8.40 4.97 -14.15
C ILE A 197 9.88 5.30 -14.20
N SER A 198 10.33 5.82 -15.35
CA SER A 198 11.72 6.25 -15.51
C SER A 198 11.99 7.53 -14.73
N GLY A 199 13.07 7.55 -13.95
CA GLY A 199 13.59 8.75 -13.30
C GLY A 199 14.57 9.52 -14.18
N ILE A 200 15.14 10.58 -13.62
CA ILE A 200 16.19 11.40 -14.24
C ILE A 200 17.52 10.64 -14.16
N LYS A 201 18.27 10.67 -15.22
CA LYS A 201 19.58 9.99 -15.30
C LYS A 201 20.55 10.49 -14.23
N GLY A 202 21.04 9.57 -13.41
CA GLY A 202 21.94 9.88 -12.29
C GLY A 202 21.24 10.35 -11.02
N ALA A 203 19.89 10.42 -11.01
CA ALA A 203 19.13 10.65 -9.79
C ALA A 203 19.02 9.34 -8.99
N GLY A 204 19.39 9.41 -7.73
CA GLY A 204 19.13 8.43 -6.69
C GLY A 204 18.89 9.18 -5.39
N PHE A 205 18.19 8.60 -4.43
CA PHE A 205 17.81 9.31 -3.19
C PHE A 205 19.01 10.04 -2.55
N LYS A 206 20.14 9.38 -2.34
CA LYS A 206 21.36 10.00 -1.78
C LYS A 206 21.90 11.15 -2.63
N SER A 207 21.84 11.03 -3.96
CA SER A 207 22.36 12.06 -4.86
C SER A 207 21.43 13.29 -4.90
N VAL A 208 20.12 13.10 -4.90
CA VAL A 208 19.16 14.22 -4.89
C VAL A 208 19.13 14.91 -3.54
N ALA A 209 19.14 14.19 -2.42
CA ALA A 209 19.27 14.76 -1.07
C ALA A 209 20.51 15.66 -0.93
N LYS A 210 21.67 15.17 -1.40
CA LYS A 210 22.93 15.94 -1.37
C LYS A 210 22.88 17.20 -2.22
N ARG A 211 22.15 17.19 -3.36
CA ARG A 211 22.11 18.30 -4.34
C ARG A 211 21.00 19.30 -4.05
N PHE A 212 19.94 18.83 -3.42
CA PHE A 212 18.76 19.62 -3.06
C PHE A 212 18.50 19.50 -1.56
N PRO A 213 19.23 20.25 -0.72
CA PRO A 213 19.08 20.15 0.75
C PRO A 213 17.65 20.43 1.23
N VAL A 214 16.84 21.17 0.48
CA VAL A 214 15.43 21.39 0.77
C VAL A 214 14.65 20.07 0.94
N LEU A 215 15.06 19.00 0.25
CA LEU A 215 14.44 17.70 0.35
C LEU A 215 14.71 16.98 1.68
N THR A 216 15.61 17.51 2.50
CA THR A 216 15.95 16.95 3.82
C THR A 216 15.33 17.76 4.97
N THR A 217 14.53 18.76 4.66
CA THR A 217 13.86 19.61 5.65
C THR A 217 12.41 19.19 5.85
N ASP A 218 11.80 19.56 6.99
CA ASP A 218 10.40 19.32 7.31
C ASP A 218 9.44 20.26 6.55
N LYS A 219 9.97 21.12 5.68
CA LYS A 219 9.17 21.99 4.82
C LYS A 219 8.93 21.28 3.49
N GLU A 220 7.68 21.20 3.09
CA GLU A 220 7.31 20.69 1.77
C GLU A 220 7.88 21.61 0.68
N ALA A 221 8.66 21.04 -0.21
CA ALA A 221 9.19 21.70 -1.39
C ALA A 221 8.31 21.41 -2.60
N ASP A 222 8.31 22.29 -3.58
CA ASP A 222 7.57 22.09 -4.82
C ASP A 222 8.50 21.79 -6.03
N LEU A 223 7.89 21.39 -7.12
CA LEU A 223 8.59 21.08 -8.37
C LEU A 223 9.39 22.26 -8.92
N MET A 224 8.88 23.50 -8.76
CA MET A 224 9.53 24.69 -9.30
C MET A 224 10.78 25.03 -8.51
N GLN A 225 10.77 24.87 -7.20
CA GLN A 225 11.97 25.07 -6.37
C GLN A 225 13.10 24.12 -6.79
N ILE A 226 12.79 22.88 -7.14
CA ILE A 226 13.79 21.93 -7.67
C ILE A 226 14.30 22.38 -9.05
N PHE A 227 13.42 22.84 -9.92
CA PHE A 227 13.78 23.33 -11.25
C PHE A 227 14.67 24.58 -11.18
N GLU A 228 14.29 25.55 -10.36
CA GLU A 228 15.04 26.80 -10.15
C GLU A 228 16.43 26.51 -9.53
N ALA A 229 16.49 25.64 -8.52
CA ALA A 229 17.74 25.21 -7.92
C ALA A 229 18.66 24.47 -8.93
N ALA A 230 18.08 23.65 -9.81
CA ALA A 230 18.84 22.96 -10.85
C ALA A 230 19.35 23.97 -11.90
N SER A 231 18.49 24.89 -12.33
CA SER A 231 18.82 25.93 -13.33
C SER A 231 19.91 26.86 -12.83
N ALA A 232 19.85 27.31 -11.59
CA ALA A 232 20.87 28.16 -10.95
C ALA A 232 22.24 27.48 -10.79
N ASN A 233 22.29 26.16 -10.89
CA ASN A 233 23.50 25.37 -10.75
C ASN A 233 23.93 24.66 -12.06
N ILE A 234 23.35 25.01 -13.20
CA ILE A 234 23.55 24.30 -14.47
C ILE A 234 25.00 24.37 -14.97
N ASP A 235 25.73 25.47 -14.65
CA ASP A 235 27.11 25.67 -15.00
C ASP A 235 28.09 24.86 -14.16
N LYS A 236 27.63 24.32 -13.03
CA LYS A 236 28.43 23.38 -12.27
C LYS A 236 28.61 22.10 -13.10
N LYS A 237 29.81 21.52 -13.08
CA LYS A 237 30.14 20.27 -13.81
C LYS A 237 29.43 19.03 -13.27
N ILE A 238 28.14 19.19 -12.86
CA ILE A 238 27.30 18.14 -12.29
C ILE A 238 26.16 17.86 -13.26
N LYS A 239 26.25 16.73 -13.93
CA LYS A 239 25.30 16.34 -14.98
C LYS A 239 23.84 16.33 -14.51
N LEU A 240 23.59 16.00 -13.24
CA LEU A 240 22.24 15.89 -12.70
C LEU A 240 21.42 17.18 -12.84
N TYR A 241 22.02 18.35 -12.64
CA TYR A 241 21.30 19.63 -12.78
C TYR A 241 20.82 19.84 -14.22
N ARG A 242 21.69 19.60 -15.20
CA ARG A 242 21.32 19.70 -16.61
C ARG A 242 20.26 18.67 -17.01
N GLU A 243 20.43 17.41 -16.58
CA GLU A 243 19.45 16.36 -16.84
C GLU A 243 18.05 16.68 -16.28
N ILE A 244 17.97 17.34 -15.12
CA ILE A 244 16.69 17.79 -14.54
C ILE A 244 16.08 18.91 -15.39
N VAL A 245 16.86 19.92 -15.77
CA VAL A 245 16.34 21.05 -16.57
C VAL A 245 15.89 20.56 -17.94
N ASP A 246 16.72 19.76 -18.62
CA ASP A 246 16.43 19.26 -19.98
C ASP A 246 15.23 18.28 -20.00
N ASN A 247 14.97 17.58 -18.88
CA ASN A 247 13.92 16.56 -18.78
C ASN A 247 12.85 16.90 -17.72
N PHE A 248 12.59 18.18 -17.45
CA PHE A 248 11.67 18.57 -16.40
C PHE A 248 10.23 18.09 -16.61
N ASP A 249 9.81 17.90 -17.86
CA ASP A 249 8.50 17.31 -18.17
C ASP A 249 8.38 15.86 -17.74
N VAL A 250 9.49 15.11 -17.67
CA VAL A 250 9.51 13.76 -17.05
C VAL A 250 9.22 13.86 -15.56
N VAL A 251 9.77 14.85 -14.86
CA VAL A 251 9.54 15.05 -13.43
C VAL A 251 8.08 15.41 -13.16
N LYS A 252 7.50 16.34 -13.95
CA LYS A 252 6.08 16.71 -13.87
C LYS A 252 5.15 15.50 -14.13
N ARG A 253 5.49 14.69 -15.14
CA ARG A 253 4.75 13.45 -15.42
C ARG A 253 4.82 12.48 -14.24
N ASN A 254 6.02 12.27 -13.69
CA ASN A 254 6.24 11.38 -12.57
C ASN A 254 5.46 11.85 -11.31
N TRP A 255 5.41 13.15 -11.06
CA TRP A 255 4.57 13.69 -9.99
C TRP A 255 3.10 13.28 -10.14
N ARG A 256 2.53 13.40 -11.33
CA ARG A 256 1.14 13.00 -11.60
C ARG A 256 0.89 11.50 -11.48
N LEU A 257 1.94 10.68 -11.51
CA LEU A 257 1.86 9.23 -11.38
C LEU A 257 2.06 8.75 -9.94
N ILE A 258 2.91 9.44 -9.17
CA ILE A 258 3.40 8.97 -7.86
C ILE A 258 2.69 9.67 -6.69
N TYR A 259 2.29 10.95 -6.87
CA TYR A 259 1.69 11.72 -5.80
C TYR A 259 0.31 11.18 -5.43
N LEU A 260 0.15 10.80 -4.17
CA LEU A 260 -1.10 10.26 -3.64
C LEU A 260 -1.99 11.40 -3.13
N ASP A 261 -2.95 11.80 -3.95
CA ASP A 261 -3.89 12.87 -3.65
C ASP A 261 -5.22 12.66 -4.38
N THR A 262 -6.22 13.50 -4.04
CA THR A 262 -7.57 13.51 -4.65
C THR A 262 -7.55 13.62 -6.17
N SER A 263 -6.49 14.23 -6.73
CA SER A 263 -6.34 14.35 -8.18
C SER A 263 -6.35 13.01 -8.94
N ASN A 264 -6.16 11.90 -8.25
CA ASN A 264 -6.19 10.54 -8.82
C ASN A 264 -7.55 9.86 -8.71
N LEU A 265 -8.50 10.46 -7.99
CA LEU A 265 -9.85 9.95 -7.78
C LEU A 265 -10.89 10.90 -8.41
N SER A 266 -11.97 10.33 -8.91
CA SER A 266 -13.15 11.12 -9.29
C SER A 266 -14.00 11.47 -8.06
N ALA A 267 -14.89 12.45 -8.18
CA ALA A 267 -15.85 12.77 -7.12
C ALA A 267 -16.68 11.53 -6.72
N ASP A 268 -17.19 10.78 -7.70
CA ASP A 268 -17.98 9.56 -7.46
C ASP A 268 -17.18 8.51 -6.69
N GLN A 269 -15.87 8.35 -6.97
CA GLN A 269 -15.00 7.42 -6.26
C GLN A 269 -14.79 7.88 -4.80
N MET A 270 -14.59 9.18 -4.57
CA MET A 270 -14.46 9.74 -3.23
C MET A 270 -15.77 9.59 -2.42
N ASP A 271 -16.91 9.86 -3.03
CA ASP A 271 -18.22 9.68 -2.41
C ASP A 271 -18.49 8.20 -2.08
N GLN A 272 -18.10 7.28 -2.96
CA GLN A 272 -18.19 5.83 -2.71
C GLN A 272 -17.33 5.43 -1.52
N ILE A 273 -16.08 5.93 -1.41
CA ILE A 273 -15.20 5.64 -0.27
C ILE A 273 -15.84 6.12 1.03
N ASN A 274 -16.30 7.37 1.06
CA ASN A 274 -16.92 7.97 2.25
C ASN A 274 -18.18 7.19 2.64
N HIS A 275 -19.05 6.90 1.69
CA HIS A 275 -20.27 6.14 1.93
C HIS A 275 -19.97 4.76 2.55
N ILE A 276 -18.99 4.02 2.03
CA ILE A 276 -18.60 2.72 2.59
C ILE A 276 -18.12 2.85 4.04
N ILE A 277 -17.31 3.87 4.34
CA ILE A 277 -16.78 4.09 5.70
C ILE A 277 -17.89 4.50 6.67
N ASP A 278 -18.77 5.41 6.25
CA ASP A 278 -19.80 6.02 7.09
C ASP A 278 -20.97 5.06 7.37
N THR A 279 -21.27 4.15 6.43
CA THR A 279 -22.35 3.17 6.57
C THR A 279 -21.89 1.81 7.08
N PHE A 280 -20.60 1.66 7.37
CA PHE A 280 -20.08 0.38 7.83
C PHE A 280 -20.58 0.04 9.23
N GLU A 281 -21.23 -1.12 9.35
CA GLU A 281 -21.62 -1.73 10.62
C GLU A 281 -20.78 -2.98 10.90
N PRO A 282 -20.00 -3.01 11.99
CA PRO A 282 -19.13 -4.13 12.29
C PRO A 282 -19.92 -5.39 12.67
N THR A 283 -19.61 -6.49 12.04
CA THR A 283 -20.22 -7.79 12.31
C THR A 283 -19.24 -8.76 12.95
N ARG A 284 -19.73 -9.67 13.80
CA ARG A 284 -18.96 -10.74 14.44
C ARG A 284 -19.73 -12.04 14.38
N ASN A 285 -19.70 -12.72 13.23
CA ASN A 285 -20.45 -13.95 13.03
C ASN A 285 -19.56 -15.20 13.10
N LYS A 286 -19.22 -15.63 14.33
CA LYS A 286 -18.37 -16.80 14.60
C LYS A 286 -18.87 -18.06 13.91
N ILE A 287 -20.18 -18.32 13.99
CA ILE A 287 -20.77 -19.56 13.45
C ILE A 287 -20.64 -19.61 11.92
N THR A 288 -21.01 -18.53 11.25
CA THR A 288 -20.91 -18.46 9.79
C THR A 288 -19.45 -18.47 9.33
N LEU A 289 -18.55 -17.78 10.04
CA LEU A 289 -17.12 -17.82 9.78
C LEU A 289 -16.57 -19.25 9.86
N MET A 290 -16.91 -19.99 10.92
CA MET A 290 -16.47 -21.39 11.08
C MET A 290 -17.04 -22.28 9.95
N ARG A 291 -18.30 -22.12 9.57
CA ARG A 291 -18.90 -22.88 8.46
C ARG A 291 -18.19 -22.64 7.13
N GLU A 292 -17.86 -21.39 6.82
CA GLU A 292 -17.10 -21.04 5.61
C GLU A 292 -15.69 -21.63 5.64
N LEU A 293 -15.00 -21.57 6.77
CA LEU A 293 -13.66 -22.16 6.93
C LEU A 293 -13.70 -23.69 6.71
N ILE A 294 -14.71 -24.38 7.25
CA ILE A 294 -14.90 -25.83 7.07
C ILE A 294 -15.14 -26.14 5.58
N LYS A 295 -16.00 -25.38 4.89
CA LYS A 295 -16.26 -25.55 3.44
C LYS A 295 -15.00 -25.37 2.60
N LEU A 296 -14.10 -24.49 3.01
CA LEU A 296 -12.82 -24.28 2.35
C LEU A 296 -11.74 -25.30 2.75
N GLY A 297 -12.08 -26.25 3.64
CA GLY A 297 -11.12 -27.21 4.17
C GLY A 297 -10.02 -26.57 5.02
N ILE A 298 -10.28 -25.38 5.59
CA ILE A 298 -9.36 -24.68 6.47
C ILE A 298 -9.56 -25.19 7.89
N GLN A 299 -8.66 -26.03 8.30
CA GLN A 299 -8.57 -26.56 9.67
C GLN A 299 -7.46 -25.85 10.45
N ASN A 300 -7.50 -25.88 11.78
CA ASN A 300 -6.45 -25.36 12.65
C ASN A 300 -6.23 -23.82 12.52
N LEU A 301 -7.27 -23.05 12.22
CA LEU A 301 -7.29 -21.62 12.44
C LEU A 301 -7.93 -21.33 13.80
N ASP A 302 -7.21 -20.65 14.68
CA ASP A 302 -7.74 -20.20 15.98
C ASP A 302 -8.72 -19.02 15.75
N VAL A 303 -9.99 -19.39 15.51
CA VAL A 303 -11.08 -18.44 15.24
C VAL A 303 -11.39 -17.61 16.50
N GLU A 304 -11.31 -18.21 17.68
CA GLU A 304 -11.54 -17.52 18.95
C GLU A 304 -10.50 -16.43 19.19
N GLY A 305 -9.24 -16.77 19.10
CA GLY A 305 -8.16 -15.81 19.23
C GLY A 305 -8.17 -14.74 18.13
N LEU A 306 -8.66 -15.05 16.92
CA LEU A 306 -8.88 -14.05 15.86
C LEU A 306 -9.96 -13.03 16.27
N LEU A 307 -11.11 -13.50 16.75
CA LEU A 307 -12.21 -12.64 17.19
C LEU A 307 -11.85 -11.82 18.45
N LEU A 308 -11.16 -12.43 19.41
CA LEU A 308 -10.68 -11.76 20.61
C LEU A 308 -9.67 -10.65 20.27
N SER A 309 -8.81 -10.84 19.26
CA SER A 309 -7.88 -9.80 18.84
C SER A 309 -8.55 -8.54 18.30
N MET A 310 -9.83 -8.63 17.92
CA MET A 310 -10.65 -7.54 17.38
C MET A 310 -11.70 -7.04 18.37
N ILE A 311 -11.55 -7.32 19.66
CA ILE A 311 -12.59 -7.04 20.66
C ILE A 311 -12.93 -5.55 20.76
N TYR A 312 -11.95 -4.68 20.50
CA TYR A 312 -12.11 -3.23 20.57
C TYR A 312 -12.64 -2.58 19.29
N VAL A 313 -12.76 -3.34 18.20
CA VAL A 313 -13.26 -2.79 16.92
C VAL A 313 -14.75 -2.46 17.07
N LYS A 314 -15.10 -1.22 16.78
CA LYS A 314 -16.45 -0.67 16.87
C LYS A 314 -17.02 -0.42 15.50
#